data_848204bf837e908552a2b7159db92b6c
#
_entry.id   848204bf837e908552a2b7159db92b6c
#
_cell.length_a   1.000
_cell.length_b   1.000
_cell.length_c   1.000
_cell.angle_alpha   90.00
_cell.angle_beta   90.00
_cell.angle_gamma   90.00
#
_symmetry.space_group_name_H-M   'P 1'
#
loop_
_entity.id
_entity.type
_entity.pdbx_description
1 polymer ?
#
loop_
_entity_poly.entity_id
_entity_poly.type
_entity_poly.pdbx_seq_one_letter_code
_entity_poly.pdbx_strand_id
1 'polypeptide(L)'
;RRNSGSSLVSSSSASSNLSHLEEDSWILWGRIVNEWDDVRKKKEKQVKELVRKGIPHHFRAIVWQLLCNAQSMTIKDQYSELLKMTSPCEKLIRRDIARTYPEHNFFKEKDSLGQEVLFNVMKAYSLVDREVGYCQGSAFIVGLLLMQMPEEEAFCVFVKLMQDYRLRELFKPSMAEL
;
A
#
# COMPACT_ATOMS: atom_id res chain seq x y z
N ARG A 1 -25.70 -53.14 23.49
CA ARG A 1 -26.14 -52.00 22.67
C ARG A 1 -25.33 -50.80 23.09
N ARG A 2 -24.45 -50.40 22.20
CA ARG A 2 -23.59 -49.26 22.39
C ARG A 2 -24.22 -48.04 21.71
N ASN A 3 -24.40 -46.96 22.46
CA ASN A 3 -24.75 -45.67 21.92
C ASN A 3 -23.48 -44.92 21.52
N SER A 4 -23.35 -44.63 20.26
CA SER A 4 -22.40 -43.70 19.71
C SER A 4 -23.05 -42.30 19.71
N GLY A 5 -22.63 -41.44 20.61
CA GLY A 5 -23.05 -40.04 20.69
C GLY A 5 -21.86 -39.16 20.40
N SER A 6 -21.72 -38.77 19.24
CA SER A 6 -21.66 -37.49 18.53
C SER A 6 -20.71 -36.44 19.03
N SER A 7 -19.67 -36.28 18.25
CA SER A 7 -18.73 -35.16 18.22
C SER A 7 -19.24 -33.99 17.34
N LEU A 8 -20.24 -33.24 17.79
CA LEU A 8 -20.77 -32.08 17.04
C LEU A 8 -20.70 -30.74 17.80
N VAL A 9 -19.92 -30.68 18.89
CA VAL A 9 -19.86 -29.47 19.73
C VAL A 9 -18.60 -28.58 19.46
N SER A 10 -17.64 -29.05 18.65
CA SER A 10 -16.37 -28.31 18.51
C SER A 10 -16.31 -27.28 17.38
N SER A 11 -17.28 -27.26 16.45
CA SER A 11 -17.21 -26.31 15.32
C SER A 11 -17.87 -24.96 15.62
N SER A 12 -18.83 -24.90 16.53
CA SER A 12 -19.51 -23.64 16.85
C SER A 12 -18.69 -22.74 17.80
N SER A 13 -17.89 -23.33 18.69
CA SER A 13 -17.04 -22.55 19.59
C SER A 13 -15.83 -21.93 18.90
N ALA A 14 -15.26 -22.60 17.89
CA ALA A 14 -14.15 -22.07 17.13
C ALA A 14 -14.57 -20.89 16.24
N SER A 15 -15.74 -20.95 15.61
CA SER A 15 -16.23 -19.85 14.77
C SER A 15 -16.66 -18.64 15.60
N SER A 16 -17.23 -18.83 16.80
CA SER A 16 -17.57 -17.73 17.69
C SER A 16 -16.32 -17.05 18.26
N ASN A 17 -15.28 -17.81 18.60
CA ASN A 17 -14.01 -17.25 19.07
C ASN A 17 -13.29 -16.46 17.99
N LEU A 18 -13.31 -16.92 16.72
CA LEU A 18 -12.74 -16.18 15.59
C LEU A 18 -13.47 -14.86 15.33
N SER A 19 -14.80 -14.85 15.40
CA SER A 19 -15.60 -13.63 15.21
C SER A 19 -15.35 -12.62 16.33
N HIS A 20 -15.18 -13.05 17.57
CA HIS A 20 -14.81 -12.19 18.68
C HIS A 20 -13.39 -11.61 18.53
N LEU A 21 -12.43 -12.43 18.08
CA LEU A 21 -11.07 -11.96 17.81
C LEU A 21 -11.03 -10.91 16.70
N GLU A 22 -11.82 -11.09 15.65
CA GLU A 22 -11.93 -10.13 14.56
C GLU A 22 -12.58 -8.82 15.03
N GLU A 23 -13.65 -8.91 15.83
CA GLU A 23 -14.32 -7.75 16.40
C GLU A 23 -13.40 -6.98 17.35
N ASP A 24 -12.68 -7.68 18.22
CA ASP A 24 -11.71 -7.07 19.14
C ASP A 24 -10.57 -6.39 18.37
N SER A 25 -10.09 -7.02 17.30
CA SER A 25 -9.07 -6.45 16.42
C SER A 25 -9.58 -5.19 15.72
N TRP A 26 -10.81 -5.19 15.27
CA TRP A 26 -11.45 -4.03 14.64
C TRP A 26 -11.54 -2.84 15.60
N ILE A 27 -12.03 -3.08 16.81
CA ILE A 27 -12.15 -2.05 17.86
C ILE A 27 -10.77 -1.49 18.21
N LEU A 28 -9.78 -2.35 18.38
CA LEU A 28 -8.41 -1.96 18.70
C LEU A 28 -7.81 -1.05 17.62
N TRP A 29 -7.90 -1.47 16.35
CA TRP A 29 -7.35 -0.68 15.25
C TRP A 29 -8.12 0.62 15.01
N GLY A 30 -9.43 0.62 15.20
CA GLY A 30 -10.23 1.84 15.17
C GLY A 30 -9.78 2.87 16.20
N ARG A 31 -9.48 2.41 17.41
CA ARG A 31 -8.95 3.27 18.47
C ARG A 31 -7.54 3.78 18.14
N ILE A 32 -6.67 2.92 17.62
CA ILE A 32 -5.31 3.32 17.21
C ILE A 32 -5.36 4.41 16.16
N VAL A 33 -6.22 4.28 15.16
CA VAL A 33 -6.37 5.26 14.08
C VAL A 33 -6.91 6.59 14.62
N ASN A 34 -7.94 6.56 15.47
CA ASN A 34 -8.54 7.75 16.03
C ASN A 34 -7.62 8.52 16.99
N GLU A 35 -6.79 7.80 17.72
CA GLU A 35 -5.87 8.36 18.73
C GLU A 35 -4.41 8.28 18.25
N TRP A 36 -4.16 8.32 16.94
CA TRP A 36 -2.87 8.04 16.34
C TRP A 36 -1.71 8.85 16.95
N ASP A 37 -1.89 10.15 17.13
CA ASP A 37 -0.82 11.02 17.63
C ASP A 37 -0.38 10.62 19.04
N ASP A 38 -1.33 10.28 19.92
CA ASP A 38 -1.05 9.82 21.27
C ASP A 38 -0.44 8.42 21.27
N VAL A 39 -1.01 7.51 20.49
CA VAL A 39 -0.56 6.12 20.39
C VAL A 39 0.85 6.04 19.83
N ARG A 40 1.15 6.81 18.80
CA ARG A 40 2.48 6.88 18.19
C ARG A 40 3.55 7.30 19.19
N LYS A 41 3.25 8.30 20.03
CA LYS A 41 4.20 8.83 21.02
C LYS A 41 4.37 7.91 22.21
N LYS A 42 3.29 7.34 22.74
CA LYS A 42 3.27 6.63 24.03
C LYS A 42 3.39 5.11 23.91
N LYS A 43 2.98 4.53 22.77
CA LYS A 43 2.85 3.08 22.58
C LYS A 43 3.52 2.57 21.30
N GLU A 44 4.61 3.18 20.90
CA GLU A 44 5.32 2.85 19.66
C GLU A 44 5.65 1.37 19.53
N LYS A 45 6.17 0.74 20.60
CA LYS A 45 6.52 -0.68 20.58
C LYS A 45 5.32 -1.59 20.33
N GLN A 46 4.19 -1.27 20.96
CA GLN A 46 2.96 -2.03 20.80
C GLN A 46 2.43 -1.92 19.36
N VAL A 47 2.49 -0.72 18.77
CA VAL A 47 2.09 -0.50 17.39
C VAL A 47 2.97 -1.31 16.43
N LYS A 48 4.28 -1.31 16.63
CA LYS A 48 5.22 -2.11 15.81
C LYS A 48 4.89 -3.60 15.87
N GLU A 49 4.61 -4.13 17.04
CA GLU A 49 4.22 -5.54 17.21
C GLU A 49 2.91 -5.86 16.50
N LEU A 50 1.92 -4.99 16.62
CA LEU A 50 0.63 -5.16 15.94
C LEU A 50 0.76 -5.10 14.42
N VAL A 51 1.59 -4.20 13.91
CA VAL A 51 1.88 -4.10 12.47
C VAL A 51 2.56 -5.37 11.98
N ARG A 52 3.51 -5.92 12.73
CA ARG A 52 4.19 -7.18 12.38
C ARG A 52 3.25 -8.37 12.33
N LYS A 53 2.23 -8.39 13.18
CA LYS A 53 1.18 -9.42 13.16
C LYS A 53 0.23 -9.28 11.98
N GLY A 54 0.20 -8.11 11.36
CA GLY A 54 -0.62 -7.80 10.21
C GLY A 54 -1.71 -6.78 10.53
N ILE A 55 -1.85 -5.82 9.63
CA ILE A 55 -2.91 -4.81 9.71
C ILE A 55 -4.15 -5.37 9.03
N PRO A 56 -5.33 -5.35 9.68
CA PRO A 56 -6.57 -5.80 9.03
C PRO A 56 -6.80 -5.05 7.73
N HIS A 57 -7.33 -5.74 6.72
CA HIS A 57 -7.50 -5.22 5.37
C HIS A 57 -8.18 -3.84 5.34
N HIS A 58 -9.23 -3.66 6.12
CA HIS A 58 -10.01 -2.42 6.15
C HIS A 58 -9.23 -1.22 6.69
N PHE A 59 -8.15 -1.44 7.44
CA PHE A 59 -7.34 -0.38 8.03
C PHE A 59 -6.02 -0.15 7.30
N ARG A 60 -5.65 -0.99 6.33
CA ARG A 60 -4.34 -0.91 5.68
C ARG A 60 -4.08 0.43 5.03
N ALA A 61 -5.03 0.92 4.24
CA ALA A 61 -4.86 2.18 3.52
C ALA A 61 -4.58 3.34 4.48
N ILE A 62 -5.40 3.50 5.52
CA ILE A 62 -5.25 4.62 6.45
C ILE A 62 -4.02 4.45 7.33
N VAL A 63 -3.73 3.24 7.81
CA VAL A 63 -2.58 3.00 8.69
C VAL A 63 -1.27 3.19 7.93
N TRP A 64 -1.16 2.74 6.68
CA TRP A 64 0.03 2.98 5.87
C TRP A 64 0.30 4.47 5.68
N GLN A 65 -0.75 5.25 5.42
CA GLN A 65 -0.62 6.71 5.30
C GLN A 65 -0.21 7.39 6.61
N LEU A 66 -0.75 6.92 7.73
CA LEU A 66 -0.39 7.42 9.06
C LEU A 66 1.05 7.06 9.42
N LEU A 67 1.48 5.83 9.18
CA LEU A 67 2.84 5.37 9.48
C LEU A 67 3.91 6.20 8.78
N CYS A 68 3.70 6.55 7.51
CA CYS A 68 4.66 7.33 6.75
C CYS A 68 4.36 8.84 6.72
N ASN A 69 3.32 9.28 7.43
CA ASN A 69 2.89 10.68 7.49
C ASN A 69 2.57 11.28 6.10
N ALA A 70 1.98 10.50 5.22
CA ALA A 70 1.68 10.92 3.85
C ALA A 70 0.50 11.90 3.77
N GLN A 71 -0.37 11.93 4.78
CA GLN A 71 -1.57 12.78 4.78
C GLN A 71 -1.26 14.27 4.83
N SER A 72 -0.11 14.67 5.35
CA SER A 72 0.30 16.07 5.50
C SER A 72 1.15 16.59 4.34
N MET A 73 1.25 15.84 3.23
CA MET A 73 2.12 16.22 2.12
C MET A 73 1.47 17.27 1.21
N THR A 74 2.21 18.35 0.96
CA THR A 74 1.82 19.40 0.00
C THR A 74 1.92 18.91 -1.45
N ILE A 75 2.74 17.90 -1.73
CA ILE A 75 2.93 17.34 -3.07
C ILE A 75 1.63 16.75 -3.65
N LYS A 76 0.69 16.39 -2.80
CA LYS A 76 -0.63 15.94 -3.23
C LYS A 76 -1.34 16.99 -4.08
N ASP A 77 -1.19 18.25 -3.73
CA ASP A 77 -1.80 19.36 -4.47
C ASP A 77 -1.19 19.56 -5.85
N GLN A 78 0.05 19.09 -6.04
CA GLN A 78 0.77 19.19 -7.31
C GLN A 78 0.47 18.02 -8.25
N TYR A 79 -0.17 16.97 -7.77
CA TYR A 79 -0.35 15.74 -8.53
C TYR A 79 -1.09 15.96 -9.85
N SER A 80 -2.18 16.69 -9.85
CA SER A 80 -2.95 16.98 -11.06
C SER A 80 -2.16 17.79 -12.09
N GLU A 81 -1.32 18.70 -11.65
CA GLU A 81 -0.44 19.47 -12.54
C GLU A 81 0.67 18.60 -13.13
N LEU A 82 1.23 17.70 -12.34
CA LEU A 82 2.24 16.74 -12.83
C LEU A 82 1.66 15.84 -13.92
N LEU A 83 0.40 15.45 -13.83
CA LEU A 83 -0.24 14.61 -14.84
C LEU A 83 -0.42 15.31 -16.19
N LYS A 84 -0.45 16.65 -16.21
CA LYS A 84 -0.52 17.43 -17.46
C LYS A 84 0.82 17.54 -18.17
N MET A 85 1.92 17.27 -17.47
CA MET A 85 3.27 17.38 -18.01
C MET A 85 3.67 16.10 -18.75
N THR A 86 4.55 16.23 -19.74
CA THR A 86 5.15 15.08 -20.44
C THR A 86 6.39 14.62 -19.71
N SER A 87 6.55 13.32 -19.53
CA SER A 87 7.73 12.70 -18.94
C SER A 87 8.56 11.98 -20.01
N PRO A 88 9.90 12.06 -19.96
CA PRO A 88 10.75 11.26 -20.85
C PRO A 88 10.64 9.75 -20.57
N CYS A 89 10.07 9.36 -19.44
CA CYS A 89 9.94 7.95 -19.04
C CYS A 89 8.64 7.27 -19.50
N GLU A 90 7.73 7.98 -20.20
CA GLU A 90 6.40 7.46 -20.53
C GLU A 90 6.43 6.15 -21.32
N LYS A 91 7.34 6.02 -22.28
CA LYS A 91 7.45 4.78 -23.08
C LYS A 91 7.91 3.59 -22.24
N LEU A 92 8.87 3.80 -21.35
CA LEU A 92 9.35 2.76 -20.43
C LEU A 92 8.24 2.31 -19.47
N ILE A 93 7.50 3.28 -18.93
CA ILE A 93 6.39 3.01 -18.00
C ILE A 93 5.31 2.18 -18.71
N ARG A 94 4.90 2.57 -19.90
CA ARG A 94 3.86 1.84 -20.66
C ARG A 94 4.28 0.42 -20.99
N ARG A 95 5.56 0.21 -21.29
CA ARG A 95 6.09 -1.12 -21.57
C ARG A 95 5.98 -2.04 -20.35
N ASP A 96 6.22 -1.51 -19.15
CA ASP A 96 6.24 -2.30 -17.92
C ASP A 96 4.86 -2.49 -17.28
N ILE A 97 3.92 -1.57 -17.52
CA ILE A 97 2.56 -1.67 -16.95
C ILE A 97 1.90 -2.99 -17.32
N ALA A 98 1.99 -3.41 -18.59
CA ALA A 98 1.38 -4.65 -19.07
C ALA A 98 1.95 -5.89 -18.37
N ARG A 99 3.18 -5.81 -17.82
CA ARG A 99 3.86 -6.90 -17.12
C ARG A 99 3.72 -6.82 -15.60
N THR A 100 3.11 -5.75 -15.08
CA THR A 100 2.96 -5.51 -13.64
C THR A 100 1.60 -6.08 -13.20
N TYR A 101 1.63 -7.11 -12.37
CA TYR A 101 0.43 -7.83 -11.90
C TYR A 101 -0.50 -8.28 -13.04
N PRO A 102 0.00 -9.01 -14.05
CA PRO A 102 -0.77 -9.33 -15.25
C PRO A 102 -2.00 -10.22 -14.99
N GLU A 103 -2.02 -10.94 -13.87
CA GLU A 103 -3.13 -11.82 -13.48
C GLU A 103 -4.12 -11.14 -12.51
N HIS A 104 -3.81 -9.96 -12.01
CA HIS A 104 -4.67 -9.29 -11.05
C HIS A 104 -5.85 -8.61 -11.74
N ASN A 105 -7.06 -8.80 -11.22
CA ASN A 105 -8.29 -8.27 -11.82
C ASN A 105 -8.27 -6.76 -12.06
N PHE A 106 -7.59 -6.00 -11.19
CA PHE A 106 -7.49 -4.53 -11.31
C PHE A 106 -6.57 -4.09 -12.46
N PHE A 107 -5.56 -4.90 -12.81
CA PHE A 107 -4.51 -4.52 -13.76
C PHE A 107 -4.48 -5.35 -15.05
N LYS A 108 -5.16 -6.49 -15.11
CA LYS A 108 -4.99 -7.49 -16.18
C LYS A 108 -5.46 -7.02 -17.55
N GLU A 109 -6.50 -6.20 -17.62
CA GLU A 109 -7.05 -5.73 -18.89
C GLU A 109 -6.24 -4.55 -19.42
N LYS A 110 -5.95 -4.58 -20.71
CA LYS A 110 -5.28 -3.48 -21.39
C LYS A 110 -6.15 -2.21 -21.28
N ASP A 111 -5.50 -1.09 -20.99
CA ASP A 111 -6.15 0.21 -20.83
C ASP A 111 -7.23 0.24 -19.74
N SER A 112 -7.15 -0.68 -18.78
CA SER A 112 -8.03 -0.68 -17.59
C SER A 112 -7.76 0.53 -16.70
N LEU A 113 -8.72 0.82 -15.81
CA LEU A 113 -8.53 1.86 -14.80
C LEU A 113 -7.26 1.61 -13.97
N GLY A 114 -7.00 0.36 -13.59
CA GLY A 114 -5.79 -0.01 -12.85
C GLY A 114 -4.51 0.34 -13.59
N GLN A 115 -4.43 0.02 -14.87
CA GLN A 115 -3.28 0.37 -15.70
C GLN A 115 -3.14 1.88 -15.87
N GLU A 116 -4.25 2.60 -16.03
CA GLU A 116 -4.24 4.06 -16.16
C GLU A 116 -3.71 4.74 -14.89
N VAL A 117 -4.22 4.38 -13.71
CA VAL A 117 -3.76 5.00 -12.47
C VAL A 117 -2.32 4.61 -12.14
N LEU A 118 -1.91 3.39 -12.46
CA LEU A 118 -0.52 2.97 -12.32
C LEU A 118 0.41 3.82 -13.19
N PHE A 119 0.04 4.01 -14.45
CA PHE A 119 0.78 4.89 -15.37
C PHE A 119 0.87 6.32 -14.80
N ASN A 120 -0.23 6.87 -14.32
CA ASN A 120 -0.29 8.22 -13.78
C ASN A 120 0.66 8.41 -12.60
N VAL A 121 0.64 7.51 -11.64
CA VAL A 121 1.51 7.60 -10.46
C VAL A 121 2.98 7.48 -10.84
N MET A 122 3.33 6.53 -11.69
CA MET A 122 4.71 6.35 -12.15
C MET A 122 5.22 7.55 -12.94
N LYS A 123 4.40 8.11 -13.81
CA LYS A 123 4.72 9.31 -14.57
C LYS A 123 4.93 10.51 -13.64
N ALA A 124 4.02 10.75 -12.72
CA ALA A 124 4.13 11.84 -11.75
C ALA A 124 5.42 11.73 -10.93
N TYR A 125 5.72 10.54 -10.44
CA TYR A 125 6.95 10.34 -9.67
C TYR A 125 8.20 10.58 -10.52
N SER A 126 8.24 10.16 -11.78
CA SER A 126 9.36 10.37 -12.67
C SER A 126 9.68 11.86 -12.90
N LEU A 127 8.68 12.72 -12.76
CA LEU A 127 8.82 14.18 -12.86
C LEU A 127 9.28 14.81 -11.56
N VAL A 128 8.91 14.24 -10.41
CA VAL A 128 9.34 14.69 -9.09
C VAL A 128 10.81 14.33 -8.85
N ASP A 129 11.24 13.16 -9.26
CA ASP A 129 12.58 12.64 -9.05
C ASP A 129 13.21 12.28 -10.40
N ARG A 130 13.74 13.29 -11.07
CA ARG A 130 14.30 13.12 -12.43
C ARG A 130 15.60 12.32 -12.45
N GLU A 131 16.30 12.23 -11.34
CA GLU A 131 17.50 11.40 -11.22
C GLU A 131 17.18 9.91 -11.32
N VAL A 132 16.17 9.47 -10.59
CA VAL A 132 15.67 8.09 -10.67
C VAL A 132 14.82 7.90 -11.92
N GLY A 133 13.93 8.88 -12.21
CA GLY A 133 12.97 8.78 -13.29
C GLY A 133 12.06 7.57 -13.10
N TYR A 134 12.19 6.60 -13.97
CA TYR A 134 11.51 5.31 -13.86
C TYR A 134 12.55 4.18 -13.83
N CYS A 135 12.39 3.25 -12.90
CA CYS A 135 13.19 2.04 -12.82
C CYS A 135 12.29 0.80 -12.82
N GLN A 136 12.68 -0.20 -13.60
CA GLN A 136 11.95 -1.47 -13.66
C GLN A 136 11.83 -2.08 -12.27
N GLY A 137 10.63 -2.55 -11.94
CA GLY A 137 10.31 -3.13 -10.63
C GLY A 137 9.64 -2.18 -9.66
N SER A 138 9.85 -0.86 -9.77
CA SER A 138 9.21 0.11 -8.88
C SER A 138 7.68 0.13 -9.03
N ALA A 139 7.16 -0.21 -10.20
CA ALA A 139 5.73 -0.30 -10.46
C ALA A 139 5.02 -1.37 -9.62
N PHE A 140 5.73 -2.43 -9.19
CA PHE A 140 5.14 -3.44 -8.30
C PHE A 140 4.80 -2.86 -6.93
N ILE A 141 5.61 -1.92 -6.43
CA ILE A 141 5.34 -1.23 -5.16
C ILE A 141 4.10 -0.36 -5.31
N VAL A 142 4.05 0.45 -6.36
CA VAL A 142 2.91 1.35 -6.62
C VAL A 142 1.63 0.55 -6.86
N GLY A 143 1.70 -0.54 -7.61
CA GLY A 143 0.55 -1.42 -7.84
C GLY A 143 -0.03 -1.96 -6.54
N LEU A 144 0.82 -2.37 -5.61
CA LEU A 144 0.38 -2.82 -4.28
C LEU A 144 -0.35 -1.71 -3.51
N LEU A 145 0.15 -0.49 -3.56
CA LEU A 145 -0.49 0.66 -2.93
C LEU A 145 -1.85 0.96 -3.57
N LEU A 146 -1.94 0.90 -4.90
CA LEU A 146 -3.18 1.14 -5.64
C LEU A 146 -4.27 0.09 -5.40
N MET A 147 -3.89 -1.11 -5.00
CA MET A 147 -4.85 -2.13 -4.56
C MET A 147 -5.54 -1.76 -3.24
N GLN A 148 -4.96 -0.85 -2.46
CA GLN A 148 -5.44 -0.49 -1.13
C GLN A 148 -6.01 0.93 -1.05
N MET A 149 -5.60 1.86 -1.93
CA MET A 149 -5.96 3.27 -1.81
C MET A 149 -6.07 3.96 -3.17
N PRO A 150 -6.76 5.13 -3.24
CA PRO A 150 -6.83 5.92 -4.46
C PRO A 150 -5.46 6.44 -4.92
N GLU A 151 -5.38 6.84 -6.19
CA GLU A 151 -4.11 7.19 -6.82
C GLU A 151 -3.36 8.36 -6.17
N GLU A 152 -4.06 9.39 -5.72
CA GLU A 152 -3.39 10.54 -5.07
C GLU A 152 -2.73 10.14 -3.76
N GLU A 153 -3.41 9.36 -2.95
CA GLU A 153 -2.88 8.83 -1.70
C GLU A 153 -1.73 7.86 -1.96
N ALA A 154 -1.88 6.98 -2.93
CA ALA A 154 -0.81 6.06 -3.34
C ALA A 154 0.44 6.79 -3.81
N PHE A 155 0.27 7.87 -4.58
CA PHE A 155 1.37 8.74 -5.00
C PHE A 155 2.11 9.33 -3.80
N CYS A 156 1.39 9.87 -2.82
CA CYS A 156 1.99 10.45 -1.62
C CYS A 156 2.76 9.42 -0.80
N VAL A 157 2.19 8.24 -0.59
CA VAL A 157 2.88 7.14 0.11
C VAL A 157 4.14 6.72 -0.65
N PHE A 158 4.05 6.59 -1.97
CA PHE A 158 5.20 6.21 -2.79
C PHE A 158 6.33 7.25 -2.71
N VAL A 159 6.01 8.54 -2.78
CA VAL A 159 7.00 9.60 -2.59
C VAL A 159 7.68 9.48 -1.23
N LYS A 160 6.94 9.22 -0.17
CA LYS A 160 7.50 8.99 1.17
C LYS A 160 8.43 7.79 1.21
N LEU A 161 8.00 6.66 0.64
CA LEU A 161 8.82 5.44 0.60
C LEU A 161 10.13 5.68 -0.15
N MET A 162 10.07 6.37 -1.27
CA MET A 162 11.25 6.64 -2.09
C MET A 162 12.21 7.62 -1.44
N GLN A 163 11.70 8.73 -0.89
CA GLN A 163 12.51 9.83 -0.36
C GLN A 163 12.85 9.66 1.12
N ASP A 164 11.87 9.52 2.00
CA ASP A 164 12.09 9.47 3.44
C ASP A 164 12.60 8.11 3.92
N TYR A 165 12.09 7.03 3.33
CA TYR A 165 12.55 5.67 3.63
C TYR A 165 13.66 5.22 2.70
N ARG A 166 14.11 6.09 1.80
CA ARG A 166 15.29 5.93 0.97
C ARG A 166 15.24 4.76 0.00
N LEU A 167 14.06 4.31 -0.40
CA LEU A 167 13.96 3.28 -1.44
C LEU A 167 14.52 3.76 -2.78
N ARG A 168 14.53 5.09 -3.02
CA ARG A 168 15.12 5.65 -4.23
C ARG A 168 16.59 5.27 -4.40
N GLU A 169 17.31 5.05 -3.32
CA GLU A 169 18.72 4.62 -3.37
C GLU A 169 18.89 3.25 -4.04
N LEU A 170 17.86 2.37 -3.92
CA LEU A 170 17.85 1.07 -4.58
C LEU A 170 17.56 1.15 -6.08
N PHE A 171 16.98 2.27 -6.55
CA PHE A 171 16.55 2.44 -7.94
C PHE A 171 17.38 3.47 -8.72
N LYS A 172 18.44 4.01 -8.14
CA LYS A 172 19.33 4.95 -8.83
C LYS A 172 20.12 4.26 -9.95
N PRO A 173 20.43 4.97 -11.07
CA PRO A 173 21.22 4.40 -12.17
C PRO A 173 22.60 3.89 -11.76
N SER A 174 23.16 4.37 -10.64
CA SER A 174 24.48 3.95 -10.11
C SER A 174 24.47 2.59 -9.42
N MET A 175 23.38 1.84 -9.46
CA MET A 175 23.27 0.52 -8.84
C MET A 175 24.06 -0.60 -9.54
N ALA A 176 24.86 -0.29 -10.52
CA ALA A 176 25.74 -1.27 -11.17
C ALA A 176 26.79 -1.87 -10.21
N GLU A 177 26.87 -1.38 -8.98
CA GLU A 177 27.81 -1.84 -7.94
C GLU A 177 27.18 -2.77 -6.87
N LEU A 178 25.91 -3.15 -7.07
CA LEU A 178 25.25 -4.16 -6.25
C LEU A 178 25.31 -5.52 -6.95
#